data_24f17710fffab6f4df78af88cabde4ad
#
_entry.id   24f17710fffab6f4df78af88cabde4ad
#
_cell.length_a   1.000
_cell.length_b   1.000
_cell.length_c   1.000
_cell.angle_alpha   90.00
_cell.angle_beta   90.00
_cell.angle_gamma   90.00
#
_symmetry.space_group_name_H-M   'P 1'
#
loop_
_entity.id
_entity.type
_entity.pdbx_description
1 polymer ?
#
loop_
_entity_poly.entity_id
_entity_poly.type
_entity_poly.pdbx_seq_one_letter_code
_entity_poly.pdbx_strand_id
1 'polypeptide(L)'
;MRTLILWIFAVTISTTAWASASTFQDPIPGELYNEDNQPELYCLAMNIYHEAKSEPIAGQYAVADVVINRMFDTRYPNTICEVVLQGPVRESWKTRKDPNLADNERQYYPVRHKCQFSWYCDGKKDSTRDNDAWRLAQ
;
A
#
# COMPACT_ATOMS: atom_id res chain seq x y z
N MET A 1 -11.19 -45.95 -67.73
CA MET A 1 -11.80 -45.76 -66.40
C MET A 1 -10.71 -45.34 -65.43
N ARG A 2 -10.67 -44.08 -65.09
CA ARG A 2 -9.69 -43.48 -64.16
C ARG A 2 -10.46 -42.99 -62.91
N THR A 3 -10.37 -43.74 -61.82
CA THR A 3 -10.97 -43.36 -60.54
C THR A 3 -10.10 -42.32 -59.85
N LEU A 4 -10.66 -41.14 -59.70
CA LEU A 4 -10.08 -40.03 -58.88
C LEU A 4 -10.47 -40.23 -57.44
N ILE A 5 -9.47 -40.53 -56.58
CA ILE A 5 -9.63 -40.61 -55.14
C ILE A 5 -9.40 -39.19 -54.59
N LEU A 6 -10.50 -38.55 -54.11
CA LEU A 6 -10.47 -37.27 -53.41
C LEU A 6 -10.08 -37.53 -51.93
N TRP A 7 -8.88 -37.08 -51.54
CA TRP A 7 -8.48 -37.03 -50.15
C TRP A 7 -9.07 -35.79 -49.50
N ILE A 8 -10.03 -35.97 -48.60
CA ILE A 8 -10.58 -34.90 -47.76
C ILE A 8 -9.69 -34.81 -46.52
N PHE A 9 -8.86 -33.76 -46.43
CA PHE A 9 -8.15 -33.43 -45.24
C PHE A 9 -9.12 -32.74 -44.26
N ALA A 10 -9.54 -33.47 -43.21
CA ALA A 10 -10.27 -32.89 -42.10
C ALA A 10 -9.28 -32.08 -41.22
N VAL A 11 -9.31 -30.77 -41.36
CA VAL A 11 -8.59 -29.89 -40.45
C VAL A 11 -9.37 -29.78 -39.16
N THR A 12 -8.92 -30.47 -38.09
CA THR A 12 -9.45 -30.32 -36.75
C THR A 12 -8.87 -29.04 -36.14
N ILE A 13 -9.66 -27.98 -36.09
CA ILE A 13 -9.32 -26.74 -35.37
C ILE A 13 -9.49 -27.03 -33.87
N SER A 14 -8.37 -27.33 -33.20
CA SER A 14 -8.34 -27.43 -31.74
C SER A 14 -8.44 -25.99 -31.16
N THR A 15 -9.64 -25.62 -30.75
CA THR A 15 -9.83 -24.38 -29.95
C THR A 15 -9.29 -24.61 -28.53
N THR A 16 -8.05 -24.22 -28.29
CA THR A 16 -7.54 -24.11 -26.94
C THR A 16 -8.25 -22.92 -26.28
N ALA A 17 -9.25 -23.24 -25.46
CA ALA A 17 -9.85 -22.25 -24.59
C ALA A 17 -8.79 -21.79 -23.57
N TRP A 18 -8.32 -20.56 -23.73
CA TRP A 18 -7.52 -19.87 -22.72
C TRP A 18 -8.47 -19.49 -21.59
N ALA A 19 -8.62 -20.38 -20.63
CA ALA A 19 -9.22 -20.02 -19.36
C ALA A 19 -8.22 -19.11 -18.63
N SER A 20 -8.37 -17.81 -18.80
CA SER A 20 -7.79 -16.84 -17.87
C SER A 20 -8.48 -17.05 -16.53
N ALA A 21 -7.97 -17.98 -15.75
CA ALA A 21 -8.27 -18.05 -14.34
C ALA A 21 -7.64 -16.79 -13.73
N SER A 22 -8.43 -15.73 -13.60
CA SER A 22 -8.15 -14.72 -12.60
C SER A 22 -8.24 -15.43 -11.26
N THR A 23 -7.12 -15.92 -10.76
CA THR A 23 -7.01 -16.33 -9.37
C THR A 23 -7.22 -15.05 -8.56
N PHE A 24 -8.47 -14.78 -8.19
CA PHE A 24 -8.75 -13.90 -7.08
C PHE A 24 -8.09 -14.59 -5.89
N GLN A 25 -6.88 -14.17 -5.59
CA GLN A 25 -6.18 -14.63 -4.42
C GLN A 25 -6.99 -14.20 -3.23
N ASP A 26 -7.40 -15.15 -2.39
CA ASP A 26 -8.05 -14.84 -1.13
C ASP A 26 -7.22 -13.78 -0.40
N PRO A 27 -7.84 -12.77 0.21
CA PRO A 27 -7.12 -11.75 0.94
C PRO A 27 -6.18 -12.41 1.95
N ILE A 28 -4.91 -12.07 1.84
CA ILE A 28 -3.87 -12.63 2.72
C ILE A 28 -4.28 -12.32 4.17
N PRO A 29 -4.30 -13.30 5.07
CA PRO A 29 -4.68 -13.06 6.46
C PRO A 29 -3.89 -11.89 7.06
N GLY A 30 -4.54 -11.01 7.80
CA GLY A 30 -3.97 -9.76 8.31
C GLY A 30 -2.69 -9.90 9.16
N GLU A 31 -2.35 -11.11 9.60
CA GLU A 31 -1.08 -11.43 10.25
C GLU A 31 0.13 -11.43 9.31
N LEU A 32 -0.09 -11.48 8.00
CA LEU A 32 0.98 -11.45 6.99
C LEU A 32 1.44 -10.03 6.62
N TYR A 33 0.65 -9.01 6.93
CA TYR A 33 0.97 -7.61 6.70
C TYR A 33 1.23 -6.93 8.04
N ASN A 34 2.46 -6.92 8.47
CA ASN A 34 2.88 -6.14 9.62
C ASN A 34 4.07 -5.23 9.24
N GLU A 35 4.43 -4.36 10.17
CA GLU A 35 5.51 -3.39 10.01
C GLU A 35 6.86 -4.05 9.71
N ASP A 36 7.10 -5.27 10.23
CA ASP A 36 8.39 -5.96 10.12
C ASP A 36 8.58 -6.67 8.78
N ASN A 37 7.52 -7.33 8.27
CA ASN A 37 7.66 -8.19 7.09
C ASN A 37 7.20 -7.54 5.78
N GLN A 38 6.27 -6.57 5.82
CA GLN A 38 5.81 -5.83 4.65
C GLN A 38 5.51 -4.35 4.99
N PRO A 39 6.52 -3.56 5.36
CA PRO A 39 6.34 -2.20 5.86
C PRO A 39 5.60 -1.29 4.89
N GLU A 40 5.85 -1.39 3.59
CA GLU A 40 5.21 -0.55 2.57
C GLU A 40 3.69 -0.80 2.49
N LEU A 41 3.28 -2.09 2.48
CA LEU A 41 1.85 -2.43 2.48
C LEU A 41 1.20 -2.08 3.82
N TYR A 42 1.91 -2.25 4.92
CA TYR A 42 1.43 -1.84 6.24
C TYR A 42 1.18 -0.33 6.30
N CYS A 43 2.12 0.48 5.83
CA CYS A 43 1.94 1.94 5.76
C CYS A 43 0.74 2.32 4.88
N LEU A 44 0.56 1.66 3.73
CA LEU A 44 -0.57 1.92 2.84
C LEU A 44 -1.90 1.59 3.52
N ALA A 45 -2.00 0.41 4.12
CA ALA A 45 -3.21 -0.02 4.83
C ALA A 45 -3.53 0.89 6.02
N MET A 46 -2.53 1.30 6.80
CA MET A 46 -2.69 2.28 7.88
C MET A 46 -3.25 3.59 7.36
N ASN A 47 -2.74 4.07 6.23
CA ASN A 47 -3.24 5.31 5.64
C ASN A 47 -4.70 5.18 5.16
N ILE A 48 -5.03 4.11 4.45
CA ILE A 48 -6.41 3.83 4.01
C ILE A 48 -7.35 3.75 5.22
N TYR A 49 -6.94 3.02 6.26
CA TYR A 49 -7.73 2.89 7.48
C TYR A 49 -8.02 4.24 8.14
N HIS A 50 -7.01 5.08 8.34
CA HIS A 50 -7.19 6.34 9.04
C HIS A 50 -7.91 7.41 8.23
N GLU A 51 -7.72 7.43 6.91
CA GLU A 51 -8.31 8.43 6.03
C GLU A 51 -9.70 8.02 5.49
N ALA A 52 -9.94 6.72 5.28
CA ALA A 52 -11.09 6.26 4.51
C ALA A 52 -11.84 5.06 5.08
N LYS A 53 -11.65 4.68 6.34
CA LYS A 53 -12.31 3.50 6.93
C LYS A 53 -13.84 3.52 6.88
N SER A 54 -14.45 4.69 6.82
CA SER A 54 -15.91 4.87 6.75
C SER A 54 -16.43 5.14 5.33
N GLU A 55 -15.50 5.19 4.36
CA GLU A 55 -15.81 5.44 2.97
C GLU A 55 -16.14 4.13 2.22
N PRO A 56 -16.92 4.19 1.13
CA PRO A 56 -17.07 3.06 0.23
C PRO A 56 -15.71 2.59 -0.32
N ILE A 57 -15.63 1.34 -0.76
CA ILE A 57 -14.41 0.74 -1.33
C ILE A 57 -13.75 1.64 -2.40
N ALA A 58 -14.55 2.28 -3.27
CA ALA A 58 -14.02 3.21 -4.26
C ALA A 58 -13.28 4.41 -3.64
N GLY A 59 -13.74 4.92 -2.49
CA GLY A 59 -13.06 5.97 -1.75
C GLY A 59 -11.73 5.49 -1.14
N GLN A 60 -11.71 4.26 -0.65
CA GLN A 60 -10.51 3.63 -0.12
C GLN A 60 -9.44 3.44 -1.23
N TYR A 61 -9.85 2.96 -2.41
CA TYR A 61 -8.96 2.90 -3.57
C TYR A 61 -8.43 4.29 -3.97
N ALA A 62 -9.25 5.32 -3.94
CA ALA A 62 -8.81 6.67 -4.26
C ALA A 62 -7.72 7.18 -3.31
N VAL A 63 -7.80 6.85 -2.02
CA VAL A 63 -6.73 7.17 -1.05
C VAL A 63 -5.45 6.41 -1.37
N ALA A 64 -5.54 5.11 -1.71
CA ALA A 64 -4.38 4.32 -2.12
C ALA A 64 -3.73 4.89 -3.39
N ASP A 65 -4.52 5.22 -4.40
CA ASP A 65 -4.04 5.80 -5.65
C ASP A 65 -3.29 7.12 -5.44
N VAL A 66 -3.74 7.97 -4.51
CA VAL A 66 -3.03 9.21 -4.17
C VAL A 66 -1.63 8.92 -3.65
N VAL A 67 -1.49 7.93 -2.76
CA VAL A 67 -0.17 7.55 -2.21
C VAL A 67 0.73 6.98 -3.31
N ILE A 68 0.21 6.04 -4.10
CA ILE A 68 0.96 5.38 -5.17
C ILE A 68 1.39 6.40 -6.24
N ASN A 69 0.51 7.29 -6.66
CA ASN A 69 0.83 8.32 -7.65
C ASN A 69 1.90 9.28 -7.13
N ARG A 70 1.87 9.63 -5.85
CA ARG A 70 2.93 10.44 -5.24
C ARG A 70 4.27 9.71 -5.22
N MET A 71 4.30 8.44 -4.83
CA MET A 71 5.52 7.62 -4.84
C MET A 71 6.21 7.59 -6.22
N PHE A 72 5.43 7.63 -7.32
CA PHE A 72 5.97 7.70 -8.68
C PHE A 72 6.30 9.12 -9.16
N ASP A 73 5.91 10.15 -8.44
CA ASP A 73 6.17 11.54 -8.80
C ASP A 73 7.46 12.03 -8.13
N THR A 74 8.42 12.49 -8.92
CA THR A 74 9.74 12.95 -8.45
C THR A 74 9.73 14.10 -7.43
N ARG A 75 8.58 14.74 -7.22
CA ARG A 75 8.39 15.79 -6.20
C ARG A 75 8.17 15.22 -4.79
N TYR A 76 7.95 13.93 -4.66
CA TYR A 76 7.66 13.22 -3.41
C TYR A 76 8.69 12.14 -3.14
N PRO A 77 8.73 11.59 -1.93
CA PRO A 77 9.53 10.41 -1.63
C PRO A 77 9.15 9.22 -2.54
N ASN A 78 10.09 8.29 -2.72
CA ASN A 78 9.94 7.17 -3.65
C ASN A 78 9.52 5.86 -2.97
N THR A 79 9.12 5.90 -1.70
CA THR A 79 8.55 4.76 -0.97
C THR A 79 7.19 5.13 -0.40
N ILE A 80 6.31 4.14 -0.22
CA ILE A 80 4.96 4.35 0.31
C ILE A 80 5.03 4.89 1.74
N CYS A 81 5.85 4.27 2.59
CA CYS A 81 5.98 4.70 3.98
C CYS A 81 6.46 6.15 4.09
N GLU A 82 7.47 6.54 3.29
CA GLU A 82 7.95 7.93 3.32
C GLU A 82 6.90 8.94 2.82
N VAL A 83 6.09 8.56 1.81
CA VAL A 83 4.97 9.40 1.36
C VAL A 83 3.90 9.52 2.44
N VAL A 84 3.54 8.42 3.09
CA VAL A 84 2.50 8.39 4.14
C VAL A 84 2.94 9.16 5.37
N LEU A 85 4.19 8.98 5.79
CA LEU A 85 4.75 9.61 6.99
C LEU A 85 5.38 10.98 6.71
N GLN A 86 5.18 11.53 5.51
CA GLN A 86 5.77 12.80 5.09
C GLN A 86 5.32 13.97 5.96
N GLY A 87 6.28 14.68 6.52
CA GLY A 87 6.04 15.88 7.30
C GLY A 87 7.32 16.44 7.90
N PRO A 88 7.32 17.69 8.36
CA PRO A 88 8.44 18.25 9.07
C PRO A 88 8.62 17.58 10.42
N VAL A 89 9.86 17.30 10.77
CA VAL A 89 10.24 16.74 12.07
C VAL A 89 10.99 17.78 12.89
N ARG A 90 10.96 17.65 14.21
CA ARG A 90 11.77 18.43 15.14
C ARG A 90 12.48 17.51 16.12
N GLU A 91 13.68 17.88 16.48
CA GLU A 91 14.43 17.19 17.51
C GLU A 91 13.77 17.32 18.89
N SER A 92 13.79 16.23 19.65
CA SER A 92 13.38 16.21 21.06
C SER A 92 14.17 17.25 21.87
N TRP A 93 13.49 17.92 22.79
CA TRP A 93 14.17 18.84 23.72
C TRP A 93 15.21 18.13 24.59
N LYS A 94 15.01 16.82 24.86
CA LYS A 94 15.93 16.02 25.69
C LYS A 94 17.27 15.82 24.99
N THR A 95 17.26 15.44 23.71
CA THR A 95 18.47 15.21 22.92
C THR A 95 19.12 16.52 22.48
N ARG A 96 18.34 17.55 22.17
CA ARG A 96 18.83 18.87 21.78
C ARG A 96 19.64 19.59 22.87
N LYS A 97 19.44 19.24 24.15
CA LYS A 97 20.22 19.80 25.26
C LYS A 97 21.64 19.29 25.35
N ASP A 98 21.92 18.14 24.75
CA ASP A 98 23.25 17.56 24.75
C ASP A 98 23.93 17.79 23.37
N PRO A 99 24.87 18.76 23.28
CA PRO A 99 25.53 19.06 22.03
C PRO A 99 26.54 17.95 21.59
N ASN A 100 26.91 17.05 22.51
CA ASN A 100 27.87 15.98 22.25
C ASN A 100 27.20 14.67 21.86
N LEU A 101 25.85 14.62 21.83
CA LEU A 101 25.11 13.43 21.45
C LEU A 101 25.32 13.12 19.96
N ALA A 102 25.64 11.86 19.65
CA ALA A 102 25.79 11.43 18.27
C ALA A 102 24.45 11.52 17.49
N ASP A 103 24.52 11.72 16.18
CA ASP A 103 23.32 11.93 15.35
C ASP A 103 22.33 10.74 15.39
N ASN A 104 22.85 9.51 15.49
CA ASN A 104 22.03 8.30 15.62
C ASN A 104 21.36 8.12 16.98
N GLU A 105 21.75 8.90 17.99
CA GLU A 105 21.13 8.89 19.33
C GLU A 105 20.10 10.02 19.49
N ARG A 106 20.02 10.93 18.50
CA ARG A 106 19.07 12.05 18.52
C ARG A 106 17.68 11.54 18.22
N GLN A 107 16.70 12.00 18.98
CA GLN A 107 15.30 11.65 18.81
C GLN A 107 14.55 12.76 18.09
N TYR A 108 13.85 12.39 17.01
CA TYR A 108 13.03 13.32 16.22
C TYR A 108 11.57 12.91 16.31
N TYR A 109 10.69 13.89 16.32
CA TYR A 109 9.24 13.70 16.33
C TYR A 109 8.59 14.54 15.24
N PRO A 110 7.53 14.05 14.59
CA PRO A 110 6.80 14.84 13.61
C PRO A 110 6.21 16.10 14.27
N VAL A 111 6.20 17.18 13.53
CA VAL A 111 5.60 18.44 13.99
C VAL A 111 4.09 18.32 13.93
N ARG A 112 3.45 18.43 15.07
CA ARG A 112 2.02 18.23 15.24
C ARG A 112 1.20 19.03 14.22
N HIS A 113 0.23 18.38 13.59
CA HIS A 113 -0.69 18.94 12.58
C HIS A 113 -0.02 19.52 11.31
N LYS A 114 1.21 19.09 10.99
CA LYS A 114 1.93 19.53 9.79
C LYS A 114 2.30 18.40 8.85
N CYS A 115 1.84 17.18 9.11
CA CYS A 115 2.09 16.04 8.25
C CYS A 115 1.15 16.03 7.05
N GLN A 116 1.57 15.34 5.99
CA GLN A 116 0.79 15.19 4.76
C GLN A 116 -0.55 14.48 5.03
N PHE A 117 -0.51 13.44 5.85
CA PHE A 117 -1.69 12.77 6.40
C PHE A 117 -1.79 13.11 7.89
N SER A 118 -2.93 13.71 8.27
CA SER A 118 -3.06 14.34 9.59
C SER A 118 -3.01 13.38 10.76
N TRP A 119 -3.47 12.14 10.56
CA TRP A 119 -3.53 11.12 11.60
C TRP A 119 -2.15 10.80 12.18
N TYR A 120 -1.11 10.77 11.34
CA TYR A 120 0.27 10.44 11.75
C TYR A 120 0.85 11.41 12.78
N CYS A 121 0.44 12.67 12.77
CA CYS A 121 0.97 13.65 13.70
C CYS A 121 -0.08 14.48 14.43
N ASP A 122 -1.27 13.94 14.63
CA ASP A 122 -2.33 14.58 15.43
C ASP A 122 -2.10 14.43 16.95
N GLY A 123 -1.13 13.58 17.34
CA GLY A 123 -0.74 13.29 18.71
C GLY A 123 -1.65 12.27 19.40
N LYS A 124 -2.48 11.56 18.66
CA LYS A 124 -3.22 10.41 19.16
C LYS A 124 -2.43 9.12 18.92
N LYS A 125 -2.93 8.03 19.47
CA LYS A 125 -2.35 6.71 19.25
C LYS A 125 -2.86 6.14 17.92
N ASP A 126 -1.95 5.81 17.02
CA ASP A 126 -2.24 5.23 15.70
C ASP A 126 -2.52 3.73 15.82
N SER A 127 -3.63 3.37 16.46
CA SER A 127 -4.04 1.97 16.59
C SER A 127 -5.29 1.70 15.79
N THR A 128 -5.29 0.58 15.08
CA THR A 128 -6.45 0.05 14.36
C THR A 128 -7.39 -0.62 15.36
N ARG A 129 -8.49 0.06 15.71
CA ARG A 129 -9.45 -0.43 16.72
C ARG A 129 -10.61 -1.19 16.12
N ASP A 130 -10.92 -0.93 14.86
CA ASP A 130 -11.99 -1.57 14.11
C ASP A 130 -11.39 -2.67 13.24
N ASN A 131 -11.55 -3.92 13.69
CA ASN A 131 -10.96 -5.08 13.01
C ASN A 131 -11.54 -5.30 11.59
N ASP A 132 -12.80 -4.95 11.36
CA ASP A 132 -13.42 -5.13 10.05
C ASP A 132 -12.95 -4.05 9.07
N ALA A 133 -12.90 -2.80 9.52
CA ALA A 133 -12.33 -1.72 8.73
C ALA A 133 -10.83 -1.91 8.45
N TRP A 134 -10.09 -2.49 9.42
CA TRP A 134 -8.69 -2.83 9.23
C TRP A 134 -8.49 -3.91 8.16
N ARG A 135 -9.27 -5.01 8.22
CA ARG A 135 -9.24 -6.06 7.20
C ARG A 135 -9.61 -5.56 5.81
N LEU A 136 -10.51 -4.59 5.74
CA LEU A 136 -10.91 -3.99 4.46
C LEU A 136 -9.82 -3.09 3.88
N ALA A 137 -9.02 -2.44 4.73
CA ALA A 137 -7.92 -1.57 4.32
C ALA A 137 -6.67 -2.35 3.85
N GLN A 138 -6.56 -3.60 4.26
CA GLN A 138 -5.51 -4.53 3.83
C GLN A 138 -5.83 -5.17 2.46
#